data_acdae03f38082cf77ab5ee1af7c5e6f9
#
_entry.id   acdae03f38082cf77ab5ee1af7c5e6f9
#
_cell.length_a   1.000
_cell.length_b   1.000
_cell.length_c   1.000
_cell.angle_alpha   90.00
_cell.angle_beta   90.00
_cell.angle_gamma   90.00
#
_symmetry.space_group_name_H-M   'P 1'
#
loop_
_entity.id
_entity.type
_entity.pdbx_description
1 polymer ?
#
loop_
_entity_poly.entity_id
_entity_poly.type
_entity_poly.pdbx_seq_one_letter_code
_entity_poly.pdbx_strand_id
1 'polypeptide(L)'
;ELEALVDAAHAAGIRVLGDFVVNHVHEDHPYHDEHPEWFNSGCICGEANCDWTEHRLECLFRDYMPDVNWKQRNASEAMIEDVLWWMETFDLDGGRIDAVKHVDDLAITNLAVRINERFETVGTDMYLKGETAMGWAGHDLAANANEYGTINRYIGENQLDGQADFVLYHATSDRVFTSGEENYMHLDYWTARSQDQY
;
A
#
# COMPACT_ATOMS: atom_id res chain seq x y z
N GLU A 1 -7.48 -9.08 -22.65
CA GLU A 1 -8.36 -7.93 -22.31
C GLU A 1 -7.57 -6.81 -21.60
N LEU A 2 -6.76 -7.14 -20.57
CA LEU A 2 -5.98 -6.14 -19.83
C LEU A 2 -4.97 -5.44 -20.74
N GLU A 3 -4.20 -6.17 -21.54
CA GLU A 3 -3.25 -5.64 -22.52
C GLU A 3 -3.92 -4.61 -23.45
N ALA A 4 -5.07 -4.96 -24.02
CA ALA A 4 -5.81 -4.04 -24.89
C ALA A 4 -6.35 -2.80 -24.16
N LEU A 5 -6.62 -2.89 -22.86
CA LEU A 5 -6.99 -1.73 -22.02
C LEU A 5 -5.78 -0.81 -21.83
N VAL A 6 -4.62 -1.38 -21.48
CA VAL A 6 -3.38 -0.63 -21.29
C VAL A 6 -2.95 0.05 -22.59
N ASP A 7 -2.95 -0.66 -23.71
CA ASP A 7 -2.66 -0.09 -25.04
C ASP A 7 -3.56 1.10 -25.38
N ALA A 8 -4.88 0.97 -25.11
CA ALA A 8 -5.83 2.04 -25.36
C ALA A 8 -5.62 3.25 -24.44
N ALA A 9 -5.27 3.01 -23.17
CA ALA A 9 -4.93 4.06 -22.21
C ALA A 9 -3.67 4.82 -22.65
N HIS A 10 -2.60 4.11 -23.01
CA HIS A 10 -1.36 4.68 -23.50
C HIS A 10 -1.57 5.50 -24.78
N ALA A 11 -2.37 4.98 -25.71
CA ALA A 11 -2.73 5.72 -26.93
C ALA A 11 -3.49 7.02 -26.63
N ALA A 12 -4.18 7.09 -25.49
CA ALA A 12 -4.86 8.30 -25.00
C ALA A 12 -3.98 9.19 -24.08
N GLY A 13 -2.71 8.83 -23.85
CA GLY A 13 -1.80 9.53 -22.95
C GLY A 13 -2.09 9.33 -21.47
N ILE A 14 -2.75 8.21 -21.12
CA ILE A 14 -3.10 7.85 -19.74
C ILE A 14 -2.15 6.76 -19.27
N ARG A 15 -1.53 6.96 -18.12
CA ARG A 15 -0.72 5.93 -17.44
C ARG A 15 -1.60 4.98 -16.64
N VAL A 16 -1.18 3.71 -16.55
CA VAL A 16 -1.92 2.64 -15.87
C VAL A 16 -1.08 2.06 -14.75
N LEU A 17 -1.62 2.11 -13.53
CA LEU A 17 -1.01 1.48 -12.36
C LEU A 17 -1.70 0.15 -12.05
N GLY A 18 -0.91 -0.88 -11.76
CA GLY A 18 -1.43 -2.12 -11.18
C GLY A 18 -1.81 -1.93 -9.71
N ASP A 19 -2.85 -2.62 -9.24
CA ASP A 19 -3.17 -2.70 -7.81
C ASP A 19 -2.66 -4.03 -7.27
N PHE A 20 -1.59 -3.99 -6.47
CA PHE A 20 -0.88 -5.16 -5.99
C PHE A 20 -1.19 -5.42 -4.51
N VAL A 21 -1.93 -6.49 -4.26
CA VAL A 21 -2.21 -7.01 -2.93
C VAL A 21 -1.09 -7.99 -2.57
N VAL A 22 -0.08 -7.50 -1.84
CA VAL A 22 1.11 -8.29 -1.50
C VAL A 22 1.13 -8.77 -0.05
N ASN A 23 0.24 -8.24 0.79
CA ASN A 23 0.18 -8.61 2.21
C ASN A 23 -0.42 -10.01 2.43
N HIS A 24 -1.41 -10.40 1.64
CA HIS A 24 -2.14 -11.64 1.82
C HIS A 24 -2.62 -12.21 0.49
N VAL A 25 -3.06 -13.46 0.52
CA VAL A 25 -3.71 -14.11 -0.61
C VAL A 25 -5.07 -14.66 -0.18
N HIS A 26 -5.86 -15.17 -1.10
CA HIS A 26 -7.04 -15.98 -0.76
C HIS A 26 -6.62 -17.39 -0.33
N GLU A 27 -7.40 -18.05 0.54
CA GLU A 27 -7.10 -19.40 1.01
C GLU A 27 -6.98 -20.45 -0.12
N ASP A 28 -7.68 -20.24 -1.24
CA ASP A 28 -7.59 -21.10 -2.44
C ASP A 28 -6.41 -20.74 -3.37
N HIS A 29 -5.52 -19.83 -2.98
CA HIS A 29 -4.38 -19.47 -3.81
C HIS A 29 -3.37 -20.61 -3.89
N PRO A 30 -2.81 -20.93 -5.09
CA PRO A 30 -1.86 -22.03 -5.24
C PRO A 30 -0.69 -22.00 -4.26
N TYR A 31 -0.15 -20.81 -3.96
CA TYR A 31 0.93 -20.68 -2.98
C TYR A 31 0.55 -21.15 -1.58
N HIS A 32 -0.70 -20.92 -1.16
CA HIS A 32 -1.14 -21.37 0.15
C HIS A 32 -1.28 -22.92 0.22
N ASP A 33 -1.74 -23.54 -0.86
CA ASP A 33 -1.83 -25.00 -0.95
C ASP A 33 -0.46 -25.67 -1.06
N GLU A 34 0.44 -25.11 -1.88
CA GLU A 34 1.73 -25.71 -2.20
C GLU A 34 2.82 -25.38 -1.14
N HIS A 35 2.72 -24.23 -0.50
CA HIS A 35 3.69 -23.66 0.42
C HIS A 35 3.06 -23.04 1.67
N PRO A 36 2.32 -23.82 2.48
CA PRO A 36 1.67 -23.29 3.69
C PRO A 36 2.64 -22.66 4.69
N GLU A 37 3.92 -23.04 4.65
CA GLU A 37 4.99 -22.46 5.47
C GLU A 37 5.36 -21.03 5.06
N TRP A 38 4.86 -20.53 3.94
CA TRP A 38 5.07 -19.14 3.50
C TRP A 38 4.12 -18.17 4.17
N PHE A 39 3.17 -18.65 4.93
CA PHE A 39 2.12 -17.84 5.53
C PHE A 39 2.18 -17.84 7.05
N ASN A 40 1.79 -16.72 7.64
CA ASN A 40 1.61 -16.59 9.07
C ASN A 40 0.30 -17.26 9.51
N SER A 41 0.32 -17.79 10.72
CA SER A 41 -0.85 -18.39 11.39
C SER A 41 -1.23 -17.56 12.63
N GLY A 42 -1.24 -16.24 12.47
CA GLY A 42 -1.53 -15.30 13.54
C GLY A 42 -3.02 -15.20 13.89
N CYS A 43 -3.32 -14.27 14.77
CA CYS A 43 -4.68 -13.92 15.13
C CYS A 43 -5.35 -13.07 14.04
N ILE A 44 -6.68 -12.89 14.11
CA ILE A 44 -7.40 -11.99 13.22
C ILE A 44 -7.24 -10.54 13.71
N CYS A 45 -6.74 -9.67 12.83
CA CYS A 45 -6.51 -8.26 13.15
C CYS A 45 -7.79 -7.58 13.66
N GLY A 46 -7.68 -6.87 14.78
CA GLY A 46 -8.78 -6.14 15.41
C GLY A 46 -9.69 -7.00 16.29
N GLU A 47 -9.48 -8.31 16.39
CA GLU A 47 -10.16 -9.14 17.37
C GLU A 47 -9.50 -9.08 18.76
N ALA A 48 -10.13 -9.69 19.76
CA ALA A 48 -9.62 -9.69 21.13
C ALA A 48 -8.17 -10.19 21.18
N ASN A 49 -7.28 -9.38 21.79
CA ASN A 49 -5.84 -9.63 21.89
C ASN A 49 -5.07 -9.65 20.55
N CYS A 50 -5.58 -8.97 19.53
CA CYS A 50 -4.94 -8.85 18.22
C CYS A 50 -5.02 -7.40 17.72
N ASP A 51 -4.25 -6.52 18.33
CA ASP A 51 -4.21 -5.11 17.92
C ASP A 51 -3.57 -4.93 16.56
N TRP A 52 -4.16 -4.06 15.72
CA TRP A 52 -3.71 -3.75 14.36
C TRP A 52 -2.28 -3.20 14.25
N THR A 53 -1.75 -2.64 15.32
CA THR A 53 -0.41 -2.05 15.35
C THR A 53 0.60 -3.03 15.92
N GLU A 54 0.24 -3.69 17.03
CA GLU A 54 1.11 -4.62 17.74
C GLU A 54 1.38 -5.87 16.89
N HIS A 55 0.34 -6.40 16.23
CA HIS A 55 0.41 -7.62 15.40
C HIS A 55 0.46 -7.34 13.90
N ARG A 56 0.81 -6.12 13.49
CA ARG A 56 0.69 -5.65 12.10
C ARG A 56 1.36 -6.53 11.03
N LEU A 57 2.38 -7.30 11.39
CA LEU A 57 3.19 -8.11 10.46
C LEU A 57 2.82 -9.60 10.47
N GLU A 58 1.81 -10.00 11.21
CA GLU A 58 1.49 -11.42 11.40
C GLU A 58 0.00 -11.70 11.60
N CYS A 59 -0.83 -10.66 11.77
CA CYS A 59 -2.27 -10.86 11.91
C CYS A 59 -2.95 -11.01 10.55
N LEU A 60 -3.91 -11.91 10.48
CA LEU A 60 -4.72 -12.12 9.29
C LEU A 60 -5.86 -11.09 9.22
N PHE A 61 -6.16 -10.54 8.07
CA PHE A 61 -7.31 -9.64 7.90
C PHE A 61 -8.64 -10.39 8.03
N ARG A 62 -8.66 -11.64 7.60
CA ARG A 62 -9.74 -12.62 7.77
C ARG A 62 -9.15 -14.02 7.79
N ASP A 63 -9.89 -14.96 8.30
CA ASP A 63 -9.53 -16.39 8.37
C ASP A 63 -9.21 -17.00 6.98
N TYR A 64 -9.93 -16.55 5.94
CA TYR A 64 -9.73 -16.98 4.54
C TYR A 64 -8.70 -16.14 3.77
N MET A 65 -7.97 -15.24 4.45
CA MET A 65 -6.94 -14.37 3.87
C MET A 65 -5.58 -14.64 4.54
N PRO A 66 -4.90 -15.74 4.18
CA PRO A 66 -3.57 -16.05 4.70
C PRO A 66 -2.59 -14.91 4.50
N ASP A 67 -1.96 -14.48 5.58
CA ASP A 67 -1.00 -13.39 5.62
C ASP A 67 0.39 -13.88 5.21
N VAL A 68 1.04 -13.19 4.26
CA VAL A 68 2.34 -13.60 3.72
C VAL A 68 3.45 -13.34 4.75
N ASN A 69 4.19 -14.38 5.09
CA ASN A 69 5.36 -14.25 5.94
C ASN A 69 6.57 -13.73 5.15
N TRP A 70 6.70 -12.43 5.07
CA TRP A 70 7.78 -11.76 4.34
C TRP A 70 9.20 -12.05 4.86
N LYS A 71 9.34 -12.68 6.03
CA LYS A 71 10.61 -13.18 6.55
C LYS A 71 11.03 -14.50 5.90
N GLN A 72 10.12 -15.18 5.22
CA GLN A 72 10.42 -16.35 4.41
C GLN A 72 10.94 -15.91 3.04
N ARG A 73 12.20 -16.18 2.78
CA ARG A 73 12.87 -15.71 1.55
C ARG A 73 12.13 -16.13 0.28
N ASN A 74 11.71 -17.40 0.21
CA ASN A 74 11.04 -17.91 -1.00
C ASN A 74 9.69 -17.24 -1.22
N ALA A 75 8.91 -16.96 -0.16
CA ALA A 75 7.66 -16.22 -0.24
C ALA A 75 7.91 -14.80 -0.76
N SER A 76 8.87 -14.09 -0.14
CA SER A 76 9.28 -12.74 -0.55
C SER A 76 9.67 -12.68 -2.03
N GLU A 77 10.53 -13.58 -2.49
CA GLU A 77 10.97 -13.62 -3.88
C GLU A 77 9.81 -13.92 -4.83
N ALA A 78 8.92 -14.86 -4.50
CA ALA A 78 7.77 -15.19 -5.33
C ALA A 78 6.80 -14.00 -5.46
N MET A 79 6.45 -13.35 -4.34
CA MET A 79 5.55 -12.20 -4.36
C MET A 79 6.12 -11.01 -5.16
N ILE A 80 7.43 -10.77 -5.05
CA ILE A 80 8.10 -9.72 -5.83
C ILE A 80 8.13 -10.08 -7.32
N GLU A 81 8.49 -11.29 -7.68
CA GLU A 81 8.53 -11.73 -9.08
C GLU A 81 7.13 -11.69 -9.73
N ASP A 82 6.07 -11.98 -8.98
CA ASP A 82 4.70 -11.82 -9.49
C ASP A 82 4.38 -10.36 -9.82
N VAL A 83 4.74 -9.42 -8.96
CA VAL A 83 4.56 -7.98 -9.24
C VAL A 83 5.34 -7.57 -10.50
N LEU A 84 6.61 -7.96 -10.58
CA LEU A 84 7.47 -7.66 -11.75
C LEU A 84 6.91 -8.28 -13.03
N TRP A 85 6.43 -9.51 -12.96
CA TRP A 85 5.81 -10.21 -14.09
C TRP A 85 4.55 -9.49 -14.60
N TRP A 86 3.67 -9.04 -13.70
CA TRP A 86 2.48 -8.27 -14.06
C TRP A 86 2.85 -6.95 -14.72
N MET A 87 3.81 -6.22 -14.15
CA MET A 87 4.25 -4.93 -14.69
C MET A 87 4.86 -5.11 -16.10
N GLU A 88 5.73 -6.09 -16.27
CA GLU A 88 6.40 -6.36 -17.56
C GLU A 88 5.42 -6.91 -18.63
N THR A 89 4.54 -7.85 -18.24
CA THR A 89 3.63 -8.52 -19.17
C THR A 89 2.59 -7.56 -19.75
N PHE A 90 2.11 -6.62 -18.93
CA PHE A 90 1.03 -5.71 -19.32
C PHE A 90 1.48 -4.26 -19.53
N ASP A 91 2.78 -4.01 -19.55
CA ASP A 91 3.37 -2.68 -19.77
C ASP A 91 2.78 -1.62 -18.82
N LEU A 92 2.71 -1.96 -17.52
CA LEU A 92 2.18 -1.06 -16.51
C LEU A 92 3.19 0.04 -16.16
N ASP A 93 2.71 1.25 -15.89
CA ASP A 93 3.54 2.42 -15.57
C ASP A 93 3.91 2.52 -14.08
N GLY A 94 3.52 1.54 -13.29
CA GLY A 94 3.79 1.50 -11.86
C GLY A 94 2.75 0.69 -11.09
N GLY A 95 2.67 0.92 -9.79
CA GLY A 95 1.78 0.17 -8.92
C GLY A 95 1.25 0.93 -7.71
N ARG A 96 0.05 0.54 -7.30
CA ARG A 96 -0.45 0.82 -5.95
C ARG A 96 -0.23 -0.42 -5.11
N ILE A 97 0.53 -0.29 -4.03
CA ILE A 97 0.81 -1.39 -3.10
C ILE A 97 -0.21 -1.33 -1.96
N ASP A 98 -1.00 -2.36 -1.86
CA ASP A 98 -2.04 -2.51 -0.83
C ASP A 98 -1.44 -2.77 0.55
N ALA A 99 -2.11 -2.30 1.60
CA ALA A 99 -1.86 -2.63 3.00
C ALA A 99 -0.39 -2.51 3.44
N VAL A 100 0.35 -1.51 2.94
CA VAL A 100 1.80 -1.36 3.11
C VAL A 100 2.26 -1.47 4.57
N LYS A 101 1.52 -0.92 5.54
CA LYS A 101 1.91 -0.99 6.95
C LYS A 101 1.90 -2.40 7.54
N HIS A 102 1.25 -3.35 6.87
CA HIS A 102 1.17 -4.76 7.28
C HIS A 102 2.25 -5.63 6.62
N VAL A 103 2.96 -5.09 5.64
CA VAL A 103 4.15 -5.71 5.04
C VAL A 103 5.40 -5.31 5.82
N ASP A 104 6.39 -6.19 5.90
CA ASP A 104 7.67 -5.87 6.53
C ASP A 104 8.34 -4.66 5.84
N ASP A 105 8.85 -3.71 6.62
CA ASP A 105 9.39 -2.44 6.09
C ASP A 105 10.54 -2.68 5.09
N LEU A 106 11.40 -3.69 5.35
CA LEU A 106 12.48 -4.06 4.43
C LEU A 106 11.96 -4.74 3.16
N ALA A 107 10.82 -5.44 3.24
CA ALA A 107 10.20 -6.04 2.07
C ALA A 107 9.65 -4.97 1.11
N ILE A 108 9.07 -3.89 1.62
CA ILE A 108 8.65 -2.74 0.79
C ILE A 108 9.86 -2.09 0.11
N THR A 109 10.95 -1.88 0.85
CA THR A 109 12.21 -1.38 0.27
C THR A 109 12.74 -2.32 -0.81
N ASN A 110 12.76 -3.63 -0.56
CA ASN A 110 13.23 -4.62 -1.53
C ASN A 110 12.35 -4.64 -2.80
N LEU A 111 11.04 -4.59 -2.64
CA LEU A 111 10.09 -4.51 -3.75
C LEU A 111 10.36 -3.26 -4.62
N ALA A 112 10.48 -2.08 -4.01
CA ALA A 112 10.74 -0.84 -4.72
C ALA A 112 12.10 -0.88 -5.46
N VAL A 113 13.15 -1.33 -4.79
CA VAL A 113 14.49 -1.48 -5.40
C VAL A 113 14.46 -2.45 -6.60
N ARG A 114 13.76 -3.59 -6.47
CA ARG A 114 13.67 -4.59 -7.55
C ARG A 114 12.89 -4.05 -8.76
N ILE A 115 11.85 -3.25 -8.52
CA ILE A 115 11.11 -2.58 -9.59
C ILE A 115 12.02 -1.57 -10.29
N ASN A 116 12.72 -0.72 -9.54
CA ASN A 116 13.63 0.29 -10.09
C ASN A 116 14.77 -0.38 -10.88
N GLU A 117 15.40 -1.40 -10.34
CA GLU A 117 16.45 -2.16 -11.04
C GLU A 117 15.96 -2.82 -12.33
N ARG A 118 14.72 -3.29 -12.38
CA ARG A 118 14.16 -3.98 -13.54
C ARG A 118 13.76 -3.01 -14.66
N PHE A 119 13.15 -1.89 -14.32
CA PHE A 119 12.50 -0.99 -15.27
C PHE A 119 13.22 0.35 -15.48
N GLU A 120 13.72 0.97 -14.41
CA GLU A 120 14.31 2.31 -14.50
C GLU A 120 15.71 2.32 -15.12
N THR A 121 16.42 1.22 -15.13
CA THR A 121 17.71 1.09 -15.81
C THR A 121 17.64 1.32 -17.31
N VAL A 122 16.45 1.23 -17.90
CA VAL A 122 16.19 1.50 -19.32
C VAL A 122 15.57 2.90 -19.56
N GLY A 123 15.52 3.74 -18.52
CA GLY A 123 15.04 5.12 -18.62
C GLY A 123 13.52 5.27 -18.51
N THR A 124 12.84 4.29 -17.92
CA THR A 124 11.41 4.35 -17.61
C THR A 124 11.23 4.60 -16.11
N ASP A 125 10.56 5.70 -15.75
CA ASP A 125 10.21 6.00 -14.38
C ASP A 125 8.92 5.26 -14.00
N MET A 126 8.97 4.38 -13.01
CA MET A 126 7.82 3.71 -12.43
C MET A 126 7.28 4.51 -11.26
N TYR A 127 5.96 4.69 -11.18
CA TYR A 127 5.35 5.36 -10.05
C TYR A 127 4.77 4.35 -9.06
N LEU A 128 5.31 4.33 -7.85
CA LEU A 128 4.89 3.43 -6.79
C LEU A 128 4.13 4.20 -5.70
N LYS A 129 2.85 3.86 -5.54
CA LYS A 129 1.99 4.45 -4.50
C LYS A 129 1.60 3.41 -3.48
N GLY A 130 1.77 3.72 -2.20
CA GLY A 130 1.33 2.86 -1.11
C GLY A 130 -0.04 3.18 -0.55
N GLU A 131 -0.65 2.19 0.08
CA GLU A 131 -1.77 2.39 0.99
C GLU A 131 -1.36 2.05 2.42
N THR A 132 -1.19 3.09 3.22
CA THR A 132 -1.00 2.98 4.67
C THR A 132 -2.22 3.55 5.36
N ALA A 133 -3.24 2.70 5.55
CA ALA A 133 -4.49 3.10 6.17
C ALA A 133 -4.27 3.53 7.61
N MET A 134 -4.44 4.82 7.87
CA MET A 134 -4.34 5.45 9.19
C MET A 134 -5.64 6.18 9.51
N GLY A 135 -5.87 6.41 10.80
CA GLY A 135 -7.03 7.15 11.27
C GLY A 135 -6.81 8.68 11.23
N TRP A 136 -7.66 9.37 11.96
CA TRP A 136 -7.58 10.78 12.23
C TRP A 136 -7.79 11.04 13.72
N ALA A 137 -6.77 11.62 14.37
CA ALA A 137 -6.74 11.80 15.82
C ALA A 137 -7.42 13.11 16.31
N GLY A 138 -8.07 13.85 15.42
CA GLY A 138 -8.80 15.07 15.75
C GLY A 138 -8.26 16.33 15.08
N HIS A 139 -8.85 17.48 15.47
CA HIS A 139 -8.65 18.77 14.80
C HIS A 139 -7.25 19.39 14.96
N ASP A 140 -6.49 18.97 15.96
CA ASP A 140 -5.11 19.45 16.13
C ASP A 140 -4.17 18.67 15.19
N LEU A 141 -3.47 19.41 14.33
CA LEU A 141 -2.48 18.82 13.43
C LEU A 141 -1.42 18.01 14.19
N ALA A 142 -0.96 18.50 15.33
CA ALA A 142 0.05 17.82 16.14
C ALA A 142 -0.46 16.49 16.76
N ALA A 143 -1.76 16.35 16.96
CA ALA A 143 -2.35 15.09 17.41
C ALA A 143 -2.25 13.98 16.37
N ASN A 144 -2.10 14.33 15.10
CA ASN A 144 -1.98 13.39 13.97
C ASN A 144 -0.51 13.07 13.59
N ALA A 145 0.46 13.46 14.42
CA ALA A 145 1.88 13.27 14.11
C ALA A 145 2.27 11.78 13.97
N ASN A 146 1.64 10.88 14.72
CA ASN A 146 1.88 9.44 14.59
C ASN A 146 1.35 8.90 13.26
N GLU A 147 0.17 9.35 12.83
CA GLU A 147 -0.46 8.96 11.58
C GLU A 147 0.40 9.39 10.39
N TYR A 148 0.80 10.67 10.34
CA TYR A 148 1.72 11.19 9.31
C TYR A 148 3.09 10.49 9.35
N GLY A 149 3.66 10.29 10.54
CA GLY A 149 4.93 9.59 10.69
C GLY A 149 4.90 8.14 10.21
N THR A 150 3.75 7.46 10.37
CA THR A 150 3.56 6.10 9.88
C THR A 150 3.43 6.08 8.34
N ILE A 151 2.70 7.03 7.75
CA ILE A 151 2.58 7.17 6.29
C ILE A 151 3.96 7.50 5.68
N ASN A 152 4.66 8.48 6.25
CA ASN A 152 5.96 8.94 5.76
C ASN A 152 7.07 7.88 5.80
N ARG A 153 6.95 6.89 6.67
CA ARG A 153 7.95 5.82 6.81
C ARG A 153 8.29 5.12 5.49
N TYR A 154 7.33 5.06 4.58
CA TYR A 154 7.45 4.30 3.34
C TYR A 154 7.71 5.19 2.11
N ILE A 155 7.91 6.50 2.29
CA ILE A 155 8.22 7.44 1.20
C ILE A 155 9.71 7.80 1.25
N GLY A 156 10.41 7.71 0.12
CA GLY A 156 11.80 8.14 0.04
C GLY A 156 12.64 7.41 -0.99
N GLU A 157 13.92 7.68 -0.98
CA GLU A 157 14.88 7.01 -1.86
C GLU A 157 14.86 5.49 -1.62
N ASN A 158 14.71 4.72 -2.69
CA ASN A 158 14.54 3.26 -2.66
C ASN A 158 13.29 2.77 -1.89
N GLN A 159 12.29 3.59 -1.82
CA GLN A 159 10.97 3.28 -1.25
C GLN A 159 9.88 3.68 -2.25
N LEU A 160 8.66 3.91 -1.75
CA LEU A 160 7.55 4.35 -2.59
C LEU A 160 7.66 5.85 -2.89
N ASP A 161 7.13 6.27 -4.04
CA ASP A 161 7.10 7.68 -4.45
C ASP A 161 6.02 8.48 -3.74
N GLY A 162 4.99 7.81 -3.24
CA GLY A 162 3.89 8.47 -2.56
C GLY A 162 3.00 7.53 -1.79
N GLN A 163 2.08 8.12 -1.05
CA GLN A 163 1.10 7.42 -0.23
C GLN A 163 -0.30 8.04 -0.36
N ALA A 164 -1.34 7.28 -0.08
CA ALA A 164 -2.65 7.82 0.16
C ALA A 164 -2.67 8.59 1.50
N ASP A 165 -2.99 9.88 1.46
CA ASP A 165 -3.12 10.70 2.68
C ASP A 165 -4.45 10.42 3.38
N PHE A 166 -4.47 9.41 4.25
CA PHE A 166 -5.65 9.04 5.02
C PHE A 166 -6.03 10.10 6.07
N VAL A 167 -5.07 10.83 6.62
CA VAL A 167 -5.35 11.90 7.58
C VAL A 167 -6.15 13.01 6.88
N LEU A 168 -5.67 13.46 5.70
CA LEU A 168 -6.37 14.46 4.91
C LEU A 168 -7.75 13.93 4.43
N TYR A 169 -7.84 12.66 4.03
CA TYR A 169 -9.10 12.04 3.64
C TYR A 169 -10.14 12.14 4.76
N HIS A 170 -9.79 11.71 5.98
CA HIS A 170 -10.71 11.78 7.12
C HIS A 170 -11.04 13.22 7.52
N ALA A 171 -10.03 14.09 7.55
CA ALA A 171 -10.24 15.49 7.91
C ALA A 171 -11.12 16.24 6.90
N THR A 172 -11.03 15.91 5.61
CA THR A 172 -11.70 16.68 4.54
C THR A 172 -12.84 15.92 3.89
N SER A 173 -12.55 14.83 3.19
CA SER A 173 -13.58 14.09 2.42
C SER A 173 -14.66 13.54 3.31
N ASP A 174 -14.30 12.95 4.43
CA ASP A 174 -15.27 12.41 5.36
C ASP A 174 -16.00 13.52 6.13
N ARG A 175 -15.27 14.42 6.79
CA ARG A 175 -15.85 15.44 7.70
C ARG A 175 -16.58 16.56 6.99
N VAL A 176 -16.10 17.01 5.84
CA VAL A 176 -16.73 18.14 5.12
C VAL A 176 -17.77 17.64 4.13
N PHE A 177 -17.46 16.64 3.31
CA PHE A 177 -18.30 16.26 2.17
C PHE A 177 -19.24 15.09 2.47
N THR A 178 -18.84 14.13 3.31
CA THR A 178 -19.66 12.95 3.60
C THR A 178 -20.56 13.16 4.81
N SER A 179 -19.99 13.50 5.97
CA SER A 179 -20.75 13.69 7.20
C SER A 179 -21.34 15.10 7.33
N GLY A 180 -20.71 16.11 6.74
CA GLY A 180 -21.09 17.51 6.86
C GLY A 180 -20.91 18.09 8.27
N GLU A 181 -20.06 17.46 9.08
CA GLU A 181 -19.76 17.90 10.44
C GLU A 181 -18.89 19.15 10.46
N GLU A 182 -18.14 19.39 9.37
CA GLU A 182 -17.17 20.47 9.26
C GLU A 182 -17.46 21.37 8.04
N ASN A 183 -16.85 22.55 8.03
CA ASN A 183 -17.08 23.59 7.03
C ASN A 183 -15.86 23.84 6.14
N TYR A 184 -15.99 24.75 5.16
CA TYR A 184 -14.91 25.09 4.22
C TYR A 184 -13.67 25.72 4.86
N MET A 185 -13.77 26.33 6.04
CA MET A 185 -12.59 26.84 6.77
C MET A 185 -11.75 25.66 7.31
N HIS A 186 -12.40 24.58 7.72
CA HIS A 186 -11.75 23.35 8.11
C HIS A 186 -11.06 22.68 6.90
N LEU A 187 -11.73 22.63 5.76
CA LEU A 187 -11.14 22.15 4.51
C LEU A 187 -9.87 22.93 4.15
N ASP A 188 -9.94 24.27 4.16
CA ASP A 188 -8.79 25.14 3.87
C ASP A 188 -7.64 24.93 4.86
N TYR A 189 -7.96 24.81 6.15
CA TYR A 189 -6.95 24.53 7.19
C TYR A 189 -6.15 23.27 6.90
N TRP A 190 -6.83 22.15 6.61
CA TRP A 190 -6.19 20.87 6.40
C TRP A 190 -5.46 20.77 5.06
N THR A 191 -6.06 21.23 3.97
CA THR A 191 -5.43 21.19 2.64
C THR A 191 -4.17 22.05 2.57
N ALA A 192 -4.14 23.20 3.27
CA ALA A 192 -2.99 24.08 3.31
C ALA A 192 -1.82 23.51 4.15
N ARG A 193 -2.08 22.60 5.09
CA ARG A 193 -1.09 22.14 6.08
C ARG A 193 -0.67 20.69 5.93
N SER A 194 -1.50 19.87 5.30
CA SER A 194 -1.17 18.45 5.13
C SER A 194 0.10 18.26 4.30
N GLN A 195 0.32 19.08 3.28
CA GLN A 195 1.53 19.02 2.45
C GLN A 195 2.84 19.20 3.23
N ASP A 196 2.82 19.97 4.31
CA ASP A 196 4.01 20.24 5.13
C ASP A 196 4.38 19.05 6.05
N GLN A 197 3.57 17.97 6.02
CA GLN A 197 3.79 16.78 6.85
C GLN A 197 4.61 15.70 6.13
N TYR A 198 4.81 15.84 4.83
CA TYR A 198 5.53 14.88 3.97
C TYR A 198 6.89 15.36 3.51
#